data_c334699764240674e2afb957245c0b2a
#
_entry.id   c334699764240674e2afb957245c0b2a
#
_cell.length_a   1.000
_cell.length_b   1.000
_cell.length_c   1.000
_cell.angle_alpha   90.00
_cell.angle_beta   90.00
_cell.angle_gamma   90.00
#
_symmetry.space_group_name_H-M   'P 1'
#
loop_
_entity.id
_entity.type
_entity.pdbx_description
1 polymer ?
#
loop_
_entity_poly.entity_id
_entity_poly.type
_entity_poly.pdbx_seq_one_letter_code
_entity_poly.pdbx_strand_id
1 'polypeptide(L)'
;MILESREITKKYGSKTAVNQVSLSLEAGLVYAMLGPNGSGKTTWMKMAAGLVKPTSGEILYQGNPIGKESKSEIAYMSTEPYFYSWMTVADVGKYYEDFFQDFSMEKYNEMISRMELTGDMKAKKLSSGMMAKLKIAVTMAREAKIYLLDEPLNGIDILAREQIMKSILEAVAPDVTLVISSHLVDELERVADAAIFMKDGQLVEQCMIEEL
;
A
#
# COMPACT_ATOMS: atom_id res chain seq x y z
N MET A 1 2.42 2.87 -18.72
CA MET A 1 1.39 2.20 -17.88
C MET A 1 2.01 0.97 -17.25
N ILE A 2 2.03 0.91 -15.90
CA ILE A 2 2.62 -0.21 -15.16
C ILE A 2 1.55 -1.18 -14.66
N LEU A 3 0.35 -0.67 -14.30
CA LEU A 3 -0.78 -1.48 -13.85
C LEU A 3 -2.07 -0.92 -14.43
N GLU A 4 -2.96 -1.80 -14.88
CA GLU A 4 -4.25 -1.45 -15.47
C GLU A 4 -5.35 -2.36 -14.94
N SER A 5 -6.45 -1.80 -14.50
CA SER A 5 -7.69 -2.55 -14.22
C SER A 5 -8.74 -2.22 -15.29
N ARG A 6 -9.41 -3.25 -15.80
CA ARG A 6 -10.43 -3.16 -16.86
C ARG A 6 -11.75 -3.72 -16.36
N GLU A 7 -12.70 -2.83 -16.13
CA GLU A 7 -14.09 -3.13 -15.70
C GLU A 7 -14.16 -4.14 -14.54
N ILE A 8 -13.21 -4.04 -13.60
CA ILE A 8 -13.14 -5.00 -12.50
C ILE A 8 -14.34 -4.86 -11.56
N THR A 9 -14.91 -6.00 -11.23
CA THR A 9 -15.99 -6.09 -10.24
C THR A 9 -15.60 -7.12 -9.17
N LYS A 10 -15.86 -6.79 -7.91
CA LYS A 10 -15.72 -7.73 -6.80
C LYS A 10 -16.97 -7.80 -5.96
N LYS A 11 -17.52 -9.00 -5.84
CA LYS A 11 -18.68 -9.30 -5.00
C LYS A 11 -18.27 -10.24 -3.85
N TYR A 12 -18.81 -9.97 -2.68
CA TYR A 12 -18.77 -10.83 -1.50
C TYR A 12 -20.20 -11.16 -1.09
N GLY A 13 -20.68 -12.35 -1.48
CA GLY A 13 -22.09 -12.69 -1.35
C GLY A 13 -22.97 -11.71 -2.13
N SER A 14 -23.91 -11.06 -1.43
CA SER A 14 -24.81 -10.04 -2.02
C SER A 14 -24.19 -8.65 -2.13
N LYS A 15 -23.05 -8.39 -1.45
CA LYS A 15 -22.41 -7.07 -1.42
C LYS A 15 -21.43 -6.91 -2.58
N THR A 16 -21.63 -5.90 -3.41
CA THR A 16 -20.65 -5.46 -4.41
C THR A 16 -19.69 -4.47 -3.76
N ALA A 17 -18.41 -4.86 -3.61
CA ALA A 17 -17.38 -4.04 -2.98
C ALA A 17 -16.63 -3.15 -3.97
N VAL A 18 -16.48 -3.61 -5.22
CA VAL A 18 -15.94 -2.86 -6.36
C VAL A 18 -16.83 -3.16 -7.56
N ASN A 19 -17.21 -2.16 -8.33
CA ASN A 19 -18.18 -2.27 -9.41
C ASN A 19 -17.68 -1.58 -10.69
N GLN A 20 -17.28 -2.38 -11.67
CA GLN A 20 -16.84 -1.96 -13.01
C GLN A 20 -15.77 -0.85 -13.00
N VAL A 21 -14.78 -0.97 -12.11
CA VAL A 21 -13.69 0.01 -12.00
C VAL A 21 -12.66 -0.24 -13.07
N SER A 22 -12.41 0.80 -13.89
CA SER A 22 -11.32 0.86 -14.85
C SER A 22 -10.41 2.02 -14.47
N LEU A 23 -9.14 1.75 -14.18
CA LEU A 23 -8.13 2.75 -13.89
C LEU A 23 -6.74 2.24 -14.29
N SER A 24 -5.82 3.16 -14.53
CA SER A 24 -4.47 2.85 -14.94
C SER A 24 -3.44 3.63 -14.10
N LEU A 25 -2.31 2.97 -13.82
CA LEU A 25 -1.17 3.57 -13.13
C LEU A 25 0.02 3.67 -14.09
N GLU A 26 0.61 4.84 -14.17
CA GLU A 26 1.90 5.05 -14.83
C GLU A 26 3.04 4.76 -13.86
N ALA A 27 4.20 4.37 -14.40
CA ALA A 27 5.39 4.13 -13.59
C ALA A 27 5.96 5.44 -13.04
N GLY A 28 6.51 5.38 -11.82
CA GLY A 28 7.22 6.50 -11.21
C GLY A 28 6.34 7.61 -10.63
N LEU A 29 5.03 7.39 -10.50
CA LEU A 29 4.10 8.37 -9.91
C LEU A 29 3.62 7.94 -8.52
N VAL A 30 3.35 8.94 -7.69
CA VAL A 30 2.69 8.80 -6.39
C VAL A 30 1.19 9.08 -6.56
N TYR A 31 0.37 8.07 -6.29
CA TYR A 31 -1.09 8.14 -6.38
C TYR A 31 -1.73 8.25 -4.99
N ALA A 32 -2.55 9.25 -4.78
CA ALA A 32 -3.48 9.32 -3.66
C ALA A 32 -4.79 8.59 -4.01
N MET A 33 -5.08 7.45 -3.37
CA MET A 33 -6.35 6.76 -3.52
C MET A 33 -7.30 7.21 -2.41
N LEU A 34 -8.22 8.08 -2.74
CA LEU A 34 -9.08 8.82 -1.82
C LEU A 34 -10.53 8.31 -1.83
N GLY A 35 -11.18 8.38 -0.69
CA GLY A 35 -12.59 8.04 -0.54
C GLY A 35 -12.93 7.57 0.87
N PRO A 36 -14.22 7.59 1.22
CA PRO A 36 -14.68 7.21 2.56
C PRO A 36 -14.42 5.72 2.85
N ASN A 37 -14.55 5.35 4.12
CA ASN A 37 -14.48 3.95 4.51
C ASN A 37 -15.57 3.14 3.80
N GLY A 38 -15.21 1.97 3.28
CA GLY A 38 -16.12 1.13 2.51
C GLY A 38 -16.27 1.50 1.03
N SER A 39 -15.55 2.52 0.52
CA SER A 39 -15.61 2.92 -0.90
C SER A 39 -14.95 1.93 -1.88
N GLY A 40 -14.27 0.88 -1.38
CA GLY A 40 -13.67 -0.15 -2.22
C GLY A 40 -12.14 -0.09 -2.36
N LYS A 41 -11.45 0.93 -1.81
CA LYS A 41 -9.99 1.11 -1.90
C LYS A 41 -9.20 -0.15 -1.54
N THR A 42 -9.39 -0.66 -0.32
CA THR A 42 -8.75 -1.89 0.17
C THR A 42 -9.03 -3.08 -0.73
N THR A 43 -10.26 -3.23 -1.23
CA THR A 43 -10.62 -4.34 -2.11
C THR A 43 -9.92 -4.22 -3.46
N TRP A 44 -9.86 -3.02 -4.03
CA TRP A 44 -9.12 -2.76 -5.26
C TRP A 44 -7.63 -3.07 -5.07
N MET A 45 -6.99 -2.56 -4.02
CA MET A 45 -5.58 -2.81 -3.71
C MET A 45 -5.27 -4.31 -3.52
N LYS A 46 -6.14 -5.05 -2.81
CA LYS A 46 -6.00 -6.50 -2.65
C LYS A 46 -6.09 -7.25 -3.97
N MET A 47 -6.93 -6.79 -4.91
CA MET A 47 -6.99 -7.37 -6.25
C MET A 47 -5.74 -7.01 -7.06
N ALA A 48 -5.27 -5.78 -7.01
CA ALA A 48 -4.03 -5.33 -7.66
C ALA A 48 -2.79 -6.08 -7.14
N ALA A 49 -2.74 -6.37 -5.84
CA ALA A 49 -1.68 -7.20 -5.24
C ALA A 49 -1.85 -8.72 -5.52
N GLY A 50 -2.92 -9.12 -6.22
CA GLY A 50 -3.19 -10.53 -6.52
C GLY A 50 -3.57 -11.39 -5.31
N LEU A 51 -4.00 -10.77 -4.21
CA LEU A 51 -4.46 -11.45 -2.99
C LEU A 51 -5.92 -11.89 -3.10
N VAL A 52 -6.70 -11.17 -3.91
CA VAL A 52 -8.12 -11.46 -4.16
C VAL A 52 -8.36 -11.43 -5.67
N LYS A 53 -9.04 -12.44 -6.20
CA LYS A 53 -9.44 -12.45 -7.62
C LYS A 53 -10.69 -11.58 -7.83
N PRO A 54 -10.75 -10.77 -8.90
CA PRO A 54 -12.00 -10.14 -9.34
C PRO A 54 -13.09 -11.17 -9.60
N THR A 55 -14.36 -10.79 -9.43
CA THR A 55 -15.50 -11.59 -9.85
C THR A 55 -15.69 -11.51 -11.37
N SER A 56 -15.41 -10.35 -11.97
CA SER A 56 -15.35 -10.12 -13.42
C SER A 56 -14.37 -8.99 -13.72
N GLY A 57 -14.01 -8.83 -15.00
CA GLY A 57 -12.96 -7.93 -15.44
C GLY A 57 -11.57 -8.51 -15.20
N GLU A 58 -10.53 -7.75 -15.52
CA GLU A 58 -9.15 -8.19 -15.40
C GLU A 58 -8.24 -7.07 -14.86
N ILE A 59 -7.14 -7.47 -14.23
CA ILE A 59 -6.05 -6.57 -13.86
C ILE A 59 -4.79 -7.05 -14.54
N LEU A 60 -4.10 -6.12 -15.21
CA LEU A 60 -2.88 -6.36 -15.94
C LEU A 60 -1.73 -5.61 -15.28
N TYR A 61 -0.63 -6.31 -15.08
CA TYR A 61 0.66 -5.75 -14.69
C TYR A 61 1.60 -5.82 -15.90
N GLN A 62 2.07 -4.66 -16.38
CA GLN A 62 2.88 -4.55 -17.61
C GLN A 62 2.27 -5.32 -18.80
N GLY A 63 0.95 -5.21 -18.97
CA GLY A 63 0.19 -5.87 -20.03
C GLY A 63 -0.11 -7.35 -19.82
N ASN A 64 0.37 -7.97 -18.73
CA ASN A 64 0.16 -9.38 -18.41
C ASN A 64 -0.82 -9.54 -17.22
N PRO A 65 -1.65 -10.58 -17.18
CA PRO A 65 -2.50 -10.86 -16.03
C PRO A 65 -1.71 -10.99 -14.72
N ILE A 66 -2.31 -10.53 -13.62
CA ILE A 66 -1.72 -10.67 -12.28
C ILE A 66 -1.36 -12.15 -12.02
N GLY A 67 -0.09 -12.41 -11.70
CA GLY A 67 0.46 -13.75 -11.53
C GLY A 67 1.67 -13.81 -10.60
N LYS A 68 2.54 -14.78 -10.82
CA LYS A 68 3.74 -14.97 -10.00
C LYS A 68 4.69 -13.78 -10.11
N GLU A 69 4.93 -13.29 -11.32
CA GLU A 69 5.84 -12.17 -11.59
C GLU A 69 5.37 -10.88 -10.91
N SER A 70 4.12 -10.47 -11.15
CA SER A 70 3.56 -9.28 -10.52
C SER A 70 3.58 -9.33 -8.99
N LYS A 71 3.35 -10.52 -8.39
CA LYS A 71 3.40 -10.69 -6.93
C LYS A 71 4.80 -10.54 -6.34
N SER A 72 5.85 -10.78 -7.10
CA SER A 72 7.22 -10.50 -6.67
C SER A 72 7.61 -9.03 -6.79
N GLU A 73 6.90 -8.26 -7.63
CA GLU A 73 7.19 -6.85 -7.91
C GLU A 73 6.18 -5.86 -7.32
N ILE A 74 5.13 -6.36 -6.65
CA ILE A 74 4.13 -5.54 -5.96
C ILE A 74 4.19 -5.82 -4.46
N ALA A 75 4.51 -4.80 -3.66
CA ALA A 75 4.44 -4.85 -2.21
C ALA A 75 3.11 -4.26 -1.73
N TYR A 76 2.42 -4.97 -0.85
CA TYR A 76 1.15 -4.52 -0.28
C TYR A 76 1.21 -4.47 1.24
N MET A 77 0.88 -3.32 1.80
CA MET A 77 0.70 -3.10 3.23
C MET A 77 -0.79 -3.17 3.58
N SER A 78 -1.17 -4.14 4.40
CA SER A 78 -2.54 -4.28 4.90
C SER A 78 -2.85 -3.32 6.05
N THR A 79 -4.10 -2.89 6.16
CA THR A 79 -4.61 -2.18 7.35
C THR A 79 -4.55 -3.05 8.61
N GLU A 80 -4.79 -4.36 8.47
CA GLU A 80 -4.80 -5.30 9.59
C GLU A 80 -3.38 -5.69 10.03
N PRO A 81 -3.12 -5.91 11.33
CA PRO A 81 -1.86 -6.46 11.79
C PRO A 81 -1.78 -7.95 11.39
N TYR A 82 -0.60 -8.38 10.94
CA TYR A 82 -0.36 -9.75 10.45
C TYR A 82 0.92 -10.38 11.01
N PHE A 83 1.46 -9.81 12.10
CA PHE A 83 2.63 -10.38 12.79
C PHE A 83 2.20 -11.32 13.91
N TYR A 84 2.94 -12.40 14.10
CA TYR A 84 2.69 -13.30 15.19
C TYR A 84 3.00 -12.66 16.54
N SER A 85 2.21 -12.98 17.57
CA SER A 85 2.32 -12.36 18.90
C SER A 85 3.64 -12.62 19.64
N TRP A 86 4.39 -13.64 19.23
CA TRP A 86 5.69 -13.99 19.79
C TRP A 86 6.85 -13.21 19.16
N MET A 87 6.66 -12.65 17.95
CA MET A 87 7.70 -11.95 17.22
C MET A 87 8.12 -10.65 17.91
N THR A 88 9.43 -10.39 17.86
CA THR A 88 10.00 -9.07 18.06
C THR A 88 10.09 -8.33 16.72
N VAL A 89 10.40 -7.04 16.74
CA VAL A 89 10.67 -6.25 15.53
C VAL A 89 11.80 -6.89 14.72
N ALA A 90 12.86 -7.37 15.36
CA ALA A 90 13.94 -8.08 14.69
C ALA A 90 13.50 -9.40 14.06
N ASP A 91 12.61 -10.17 14.74
CA ASP A 91 12.07 -11.41 14.19
C ASP A 91 11.19 -11.17 12.96
N VAL A 92 10.46 -10.04 12.91
CA VAL A 92 9.67 -9.63 11.73
C VAL A 92 10.59 -9.44 10.52
N GLY A 93 11.70 -8.72 10.69
CA GLY A 93 12.67 -8.53 9.59
C GLY A 93 13.20 -9.86 9.05
N LYS A 94 13.66 -10.74 9.94
CA LYS A 94 14.15 -12.08 9.57
C LYS A 94 13.10 -12.93 8.87
N TYR A 95 11.86 -12.91 9.38
CA TYR A 95 10.76 -13.63 8.77
C TYR A 95 10.50 -13.18 7.33
N TYR A 96 10.54 -11.88 7.07
CA TYR A 96 10.35 -11.36 5.72
C TYR A 96 11.55 -11.65 4.80
N GLU A 97 12.77 -11.57 5.31
CA GLU A 97 13.99 -11.95 4.58
C GLU A 97 13.96 -13.42 4.13
N ASP A 98 13.44 -14.33 4.98
CA ASP A 98 13.29 -15.75 4.65
C ASP A 98 12.24 -16.02 3.55
N PHE A 99 11.20 -15.19 3.44
CA PHE A 99 10.08 -15.42 2.52
C PHE A 99 10.14 -14.60 1.23
N PHE A 100 10.83 -13.46 1.24
CA PHE A 100 10.89 -12.55 0.09
C PHE A 100 12.32 -12.34 -0.36
N GLN A 101 12.64 -12.82 -1.56
CA GLN A 101 13.99 -12.69 -2.14
C GLN A 101 14.38 -11.24 -2.41
N ASP A 102 13.40 -10.35 -2.58
CA ASP A 102 13.51 -8.92 -2.81
C ASP A 102 13.48 -8.10 -1.50
N PHE A 103 13.61 -8.74 -0.33
CA PHE A 103 13.65 -8.05 0.95
C PHE A 103 15.07 -7.62 1.30
N SER A 104 15.25 -6.33 1.62
CA SER A 104 16.53 -5.77 2.07
C SER A 104 16.54 -5.56 3.58
N MET A 105 17.33 -6.36 4.29
CA MET A 105 17.52 -6.20 5.73
C MET A 105 18.18 -4.86 6.07
N GLU A 106 19.02 -4.32 5.18
CA GLU A 106 19.64 -3.01 5.35
C GLU A 106 18.58 -1.90 5.35
N LYS A 107 17.72 -1.87 4.33
CA LYS A 107 16.59 -0.93 4.27
C LYS A 107 15.63 -1.10 5.45
N TYR A 108 15.38 -2.35 5.86
CA TYR A 108 14.54 -2.62 7.03
C TYR A 108 15.12 -1.97 8.30
N ASN A 109 16.40 -2.20 8.57
CA ASN A 109 17.09 -1.66 9.74
C ASN A 109 17.12 -0.12 9.71
N GLU A 110 17.34 0.48 8.54
CA GLU A 110 17.25 1.93 8.36
C GLU A 110 15.84 2.45 8.67
N MET A 111 14.80 1.82 8.11
CA MET A 111 13.42 2.23 8.30
C MET A 111 12.96 2.10 9.76
N ILE A 112 13.25 1.00 10.45
CA ILE A 112 12.89 0.85 11.86
C ILE A 112 13.59 1.89 12.73
N SER A 113 14.86 2.23 12.43
CA SER A 113 15.58 3.28 13.12
C SER A 113 14.95 4.66 12.92
N ARG A 114 14.62 5.04 11.67
CA ARG A 114 13.91 6.29 11.34
C ARG A 114 12.52 6.37 11.99
N MET A 115 11.88 5.23 12.19
CA MET A 115 10.56 5.09 12.83
C MET A 115 10.63 5.00 14.36
N GLU A 116 11.83 5.13 14.95
CA GLU A 116 12.08 5.03 16.40
C GLU A 116 11.65 3.67 17.00
N LEU A 117 11.80 2.60 16.22
CA LEU A 117 11.58 1.24 16.67
C LEU A 117 12.91 0.56 16.99
N THR A 118 12.92 -0.29 18.02
CA THR A 118 14.10 -1.12 18.36
C THR A 118 13.80 -2.59 18.15
N GLY A 119 14.83 -3.37 17.79
CA GLY A 119 14.68 -4.77 17.40
C GLY A 119 14.14 -5.69 18.49
N ASP A 120 14.30 -5.34 19.77
CA ASP A 120 13.84 -6.11 20.95
C ASP A 120 12.37 -5.88 21.29
N MET A 121 11.74 -4.86 20.73
CA MET A 121 10.31 -4.58 20.94
C MET A 121 9.44 -5.75 20.46
N LYS A 122 8.52 -6.21 21.32
CA LYS A 122 7.58 -7.29 20.95
C LYS A 122 6.38 -6.75 20.18
N ALA A 123 6.08 -7.35 19.02
CA ALA A 123 4.98 -6.93 18.15
C ALA A 123 3.65 -6.78 18.91
N LYS A 124 3.31 -7.74 19.80
CA LYS A 124 2.09 -7.69 20.61
C LYS A 124 2.00 -6.54 21.62
N LYS A 125 3.14 -5.86 21.91
CA LYS A 125 3.20 -4.75 22.87
C LYS A 125 3.27 -3.39 22.19
N LEU A 126 3.34 -3.35 20.86
CA LEU A 126 3.36 -2.11 20.11
C LEU A 126 2.01 -1.40 20.20
N SER A 127 2.05 -0.08 20.36
CA SER A 127 0.86 0.76 20.18
C SER A 127 0.37 0.70 18.74
N SER A 128 -0.85 1.19 18.44
CA SER A 128 -1.38 1.25 17.07
C SER A 128 -0.44 2.02 16.13
N GLY A 129 0.09 3.16 16.58
CA GLY A 129 1.04 3.96 15.82
C GLY A 129 2.38 3.23 15.59
N MET A 130 2.92 2.57 16.61
CA MET A 130 4.15 1.77 16.46
C MET A 130 3.94 0.57 15.54
N MET A 131 2.77 -0.05 15.58
CA MET A 131 2.39 -1.14 14.67
C MET A 131 2.30 -0.65 13.22
N ALA A 132 1.71 0.54 13.00
CA ALA A 132 1.68 1.16 11.67
C ALA A 132 3.11 1.43 11.16
N LYS A 133 3.98 2.01 11.99
CA LYS A 133 5.40 2.23 11.68
C LYS A 133 6.11 0.91 11.29
N LEU A 134 5.90 -0.18 12.04
CA LEU A 134 6.49 -1.48 11.72
C LEU A 134 6.00 -2.04 10.38
N LYS A 135 4.70 -1.92 10.10
CA LYS A 135 4.12 -2.34 8.81
C LYS A 135 4.69 -1.54 7.64
N ILE A 136 4.86 -0.23 7.81
CA ILE A 136 5.52 0.61 6.79
C ILE A 136 6.95 0.13 6.58
N ALA A 137 7.74 -0.02 7.65
CA ALA A 137 9.14 -0.40 7.56
C ALA A 137 9.34 -1.73 6.83
N VAL A 138 8.55 -2.75 7.17
CA VAL A 138 8.66 -4.07 6.54
C VAL A 138 8.20 -4.07 5.08
N THR A 139 7.21 -3.25 4.73
CA THR A 139 6.73 -3.14 3.35
C THR A 139 7.73 -2.38 2.48
N MET A 140 8.26 -1.26 2.98
CA MET A 140 9.24 -0.43 2.26
C MET A 140 10.61 -1.07 2.12
N ALA A 141 10.93 -2.08 2.95
CA ALA A 141 12.15 -2.86 2.84
C ALA A 141 12.17 -3.87 1.68
N ARG A 142 11.05 -4.09 1.01
CA ARG A 142 11.00 -4.85 -0.24
C ARG A 142 11.50 -3.99 -1.41
N GLU A 143 12.12 -4.61 -2.41
CA GLU A 143 12.55 -3.94 -3.65
C GLU A 143 11.48 -4.08 -4.74
N ALA A 144 10.31 -3.54 -4.47
CA ALA A 144 9.16 -3.63 -5.36
C ALA A 144 9.14 -2.53 -6.43
N LYS A 145 8.40 -2.76 -7.52
CA LYS A 145 8.10 -1.77 -8.57
C LYS A 145 6.84 -0.96 -8.26
N ILE A 146 5.94 -1.55 -7.48
CA ILE A 146 4.72 -0.89 -7.00
C ILE A 146 4.59 -1.15 -5.51
N TYR A 147 4.38 -0.09 -4.74
CA TYR A 147 3.95 -0.18 -3.34
C TYR A 147 2.49 0.25 -3.23
N LEU A 148 1.68 -0.59 -2.61
CA LEU A 148 0.28 -0.34 -2.30
C LEU A 148 0.15 -0.22 -0.78
N LEU A 149 0.03 1.01 -0.27
CA LEU A 149 -0.05 1.29 1.17
C LEU A 149 -1.49 1.60 1.56
N ASP A 150 -2.13 0.66 2.25
CA ASP A 150 -3.53 0.78 2.65
C ASP A 150 -3.66 1.45 4.02
N GLU A 151 -4.11 2.73 4.02
CA GLU A 151 -4.26 3.59 5.20
C GLU A 151 -3.00 3.60 6.10
N PRO A 152 -1.78 3.89 5.55
CA PRO A 152 -0.52 3.72 6.29
C PRO A 152 -0.39 4.62 7.50
N LEU A 153 -1.03 5.79 7.51
CA LEU A 153 -0.97 6.76 8.59
C LEU A 153 -2.04 6.57 9.67
N ASN A 154 -2.90 5.56 9.52
CA ASN A 154 -3.93 5.29 10.50
C ASN A 154 -3.33 4.86 11.85
N GLY A 155 -3.77 5.54 12.93
CA GLY A 155 -3.24 5.33 14.28
C GLY A 155 -1.93 6.05 14.60
N ILE A 156 -1.36 6.78 13.64
CA ILE A 156 -0.17 7.61 13.83
C ILE A 156 -0.59 9.01 14.31
N ASP A 157 0.16 9.53 15.26
CA ASP A 157 -0.01 10.91 15.75
C ASP A 157 0.16 11.92 14.63
N ILE A 158 -0.68 12.96 14.61
CA ILE A 158 -0.72 13.98 13.54
C ILE A 158 0.64 14.63 13.34
N LEU A 159 1.37 14.93 14.43
CA LEU A 159 2.68 15.57 14.34
C LEU A 159 3.75 14.66 13.72
N ALA A 160 3.61 13.34 13.86
CA ALA A 160 4.54 12.38 13.29
C ALA A 160 4.23 12.01 11.82
N ARG A 161 3.02 12.28 11.32
CA ARG A 161 2.59 11.86 9.97
C ARG A 161 3.44 12.45 8.86
N GLU A 162 3.76 13.73 8.93
CA GLU A 162 4.58 14.39 7.92
C GLU A 162 5.98 13.79 7.83
N GLN A 163 6.62 13.54 8.97
CA GLN A 163 7.94 12.92 9.00
C GLN A 163 7.93 11.48 8.49
N ILE A 164 6.88 10.72 8.80
CA ILE A 164 6.72 9.35 8.31
C ILE A 164 6.45 9.34 6.81
N MET A 165 5.59 10.22 6.32
CA MET A 165 5.35 10.37 4.88
C MET A 165 6.64 10.71 4.13
N LYS A 166 7.42 11.66 4.65
CA LYS A 166 8.73 12.00 4.11
C LYS A 166 9.66 10.76 4.07
N SER A 167 9.69 9.97 5.14
CA SER A 167 10.50 8.75 5.20
C SER A 167 10.06 7.71 4.17
N ILE A 168 8.75 7.58 3.90
CA ILE A 168 8.20 6.71 2.85
C ILE A 168 8.69 7.18 1.48
N LEU A 169 8.54 8.47 1.17
CA LEU A 169 8.90 9.02 -0.14
C LEU A 169 10.41 8.95 -0.40
N GLU A 170 11.25 9.19 0.60
CA GLU A 170 12.71 9.08 0.49
C GLU A 170 13.20 7.63 0.30
N ALA A 171 12.40 6.64 0.73
CA ALA A 171 12.73 5.23 0.58
C ALA A 171 12.39 4.66 -0.82
N VAL A 172 11.67 5.41 -1.64
CA VAL A 172 11.20 4.99 -2.97
C VAL A 172 12.10 5.58 -4.06
N ALA A 173 12.54 4.73 -5.00
CA ALA A 173 13.28 5.20 -6.16
C ALA A 173 12.35 5.94 -7.15
N PRO A 174 12.87 6.89 -7.96
CA PRO A 174 12.05 7.73 -8.83
C PRO A 174 11.24 6.98 -9.91
N ASP A 175 11.62 5.76 -10.26
CA ASP A 175 10.95 4.91 -11.25
C ASP A 175 9.90 3.98 -10.65
N VAL A 176 9.73 4.01 -9.33
CA VAL A 176 8.81 3.16 -8.58
C VAL A 176 7.47 3.86 -8.38
N THR A 177 6.39 3.11 -8.53
CA THR A 177 5.03 3.63 -8.33
C THR A 177 4.57 3.41 -6.90
N LEU A 178 3.98 4.44 -6.30
CA LEU A 178 3.45 4.40 -4.96
C LEU A 178 1.95 4.72 -4.97
N VAL A 179 1.13 3.86 -4.38
CA VAL A 179 -0.30 4.11 -4.19
C VAL A 179 -0.58 4.13 -2.70
N ILE A 180 -1.05 5.26 -2.20
CA ILE A 180 -1.38 5.46 -0.79
C ILE A 180 -2.87 5.68 -0.66
N SER A 181 -3.58 4.82 0.07
CA SER A 181 -4.98 5.10 0.38
C SER A 181 -5.11 5.94 1.63
N SER A 182 -6.04 6.88 1.60
CA SER A 182 -6.49 7.64 2.76
C SER A 182 -7.96 8.03 2.63
N HIS A 183 -8.59 8.27 3.75
CA HIS A 183 -9.90 8.94 3.81
C HIS A 183 -9.76 10.44 4.07
N LEU A 184 -8.53 10.96 4.26
CA LEU A 184 -8.19 12.35 4.51
C LEU A 184 -7.41 12.90 3.32
N VAL A 185 -7.99 13.86 2.60
CA VAL A 185 -7.40 14.46 1.39
C VAL A 185 -6.13 15.25 1.73
N ASP A 186 -6.20 16.07 2.79
CA ASP A 186 -5.12 17.00 3.21
C ASP A 186 -3.78 16.29 3.47
N GLU A 187 -3.80 14.98 3.78
CA GLU A 187 -2.59 14.21 4.06
C GLU A 187 -1.75 13.92 2.81
N LEU A 188 -2.39 13.82 1.65
CA LEU A 188 -1.76 13.36 0.41
C LEU A 188 -1.67 14.44 -0.66
N GLU A 189 -2.43 15.53 -0.57
CA GLU A 189 -2.48 16.63 -1.55
C GLU A 189 -1.10 17.19 -1.90
N ARG A 190 -0.20 17.27 -0.91
CA ARG A 190 1.13 17.88 -1.07
C ARG A 190 2.19 16.92 -1.62
N VAL A 191 1.91 15.63 -1.67
CA VAL A 191 2.91 14.61 -1.96
C VAL A 191 2.54 13.72 -3.15
N ALA A 192 1.27 13.71 -3.56
CA ALA A 192 0.81 12.91 -4.68
C ALA A 192 0.96 13.68 -6.01
N ASP A 193 1.28 12.94 -7.07
CA ASP A 193 1.26 13.43 -8.45
C ASP A 193 -0.14 13.33 -9.06
N ALA A 194 -0.89 12.30 -8.66
CA ALA A 194 -2.23 12.03 -9.18
C ALA A 194 -3.19 11.57 -8.06
N ALA A 195 -4.47 11.82 -8.25
CA ALA A 195 -5.53 11.40 -7.35
C ALA A 195 -6.49 10.40 -8.03
N ILE A 196 -6.97 9.43 -7.24
CA ILE A 196 -7.96 8.43 -7.61
C ILE A 196 -9.09 8.54 -6.58
N PHE A 197 -10.25 9.02 -6.99
CA PHE A 197 -11.40 9.18 -6.11
C PHE A 197 -12.35 7.99 -6.22
N MET A 198 -12.57 7.30 -5.11
CA MET A 198 -13.48 6.14 -5.04
C MET A 198 -14.68 6.42 -4.13
N LYS A 199 -15.87 6.03 -4.59
CA LYS A 199 -17.11 6.11 -3.81
C LYS A 199 -18.02 4.94 -4.15
N ASP A 200 -18.60 4.30 -3.14
CA ASP A 200 -19.58 3.23 -3.28
C ASP A 200 -19.14 2.09 -4.23
N GLY A 201 -17.85 1.75 -4.19
CA GLY A 201 -17.25 0.72 -5.03
C GLY A 201 -16.96 1.14 -6.47
N GLN A 202 -17.13 2.41 -6.82
CA GLN A 202 -16.93 2.94 -8.17
C GLN A 202 -15.77 3.95 -8.20
N LEU A 203 -15.11 4.05 -9.35
CA LEU A 203 -14.21 5.15 -9.65
C LEU A 203 -15.08 6.39 -9.98
N VAL A 204 -14.86 7.46 -9.23
CA VAL A 204 -15.52 8.75 -9.49
C VAL A 204 -14.68 9.54 -10.48
N GLU A 205 -13.36 9.63 -10.21
CA GLU A 205 -12.42 10.41 -11.01
C GLU A 205 -11.00 9.90 -10.81
N GLN A 206 -10.19 10.05 -11.85
CA GLN A 206 -8.73 9.92 -11.79
C GLN A 206 -8.14 11.10 -12.55
N CYS A 207 -7.30 11.90 -11.90
CA CYS A 207 -6.72 13.12 -12.47
C CYS A 207 -5.31 13.37 -11.92
N MET A 208 -4.54 14.18 -12.62
CA MET A 208 -3.28 14.72 -12.07
C MET A 208 -3.61 15.81 -11.05
N ILE A 209 -2.79 15.93 -9.98
CA ILE A 209 -3.00 16.95 -8.94
C ILE A 209 -2.90 18.38 -9.52
N GLU A 210 -2.05 18.59 -10.53
CA GLU A 210 -1.92 19.89 -11.22
C GLU A 210 -3.20 20.32 -11.95
N GLU A 211 -4.17 19.42 -12.13
CA GLU A 211 -5.43 19.66 -12.82
C GLU A 211 -6.59 19.96 -11.85
N LEU A 212 -6.36 19.82 -10.52
CA LEU A 212 -7.32 20.11 -9.45
C LEU A 212 -7.21 21.58 -8.98
#